data_f968a7cd7bf9bc4c43746e8183b78c35
#
_entry.id   f968a7cd7bf9bc4c43746e8183b78c35
#
_cell.length_a   1.000
_cell.length_b   1.000
_cell.length_c   1.000
_cell.angle_alpha   90.00
_cell.angle_beta   90.00
_cell.angle_gamma   90.00
#
_symmetry.space_group_name_H-M   'P 1'
#
loop_
_entity.id
_entity.type
_entity.pdbx_description
1 polymer ?
#
loop_
_entity_poly.entity_id
_entity_poly.type
_entity_poly.pdbx_seq_one_letter_code
_entity_poly.pdbx_strand_id
1 'polypeptide(L)'
;MDNAKIGKLIYNLRKNAKLTQNQLAEKLNVSDKAVSKWERGFGCPDISLLPEIAKFFQVDLESLLKGELENRDVLGGNMKKLKFYVCQNCKNVITSMTETNITCCGKKLKSLKVQNSTESHQLKIEKIENEFFITTEHPMKREHFISFVALLTGDTLILKKLYPEWDLQVRLPILPYGKLFYFCTEDGLFCSFDYAQLPALYQ
;
A
#
# COMPACT_ATOMS: atom_id res chain seq x y z
N MET A 1 27.18 11.90 -8.72
CA MET A 1 25.71 11.87 -8.90
C MET A 1 25.44 11.91 -10.42
N ASP A 2 24.62 11.03 -10.91
CA ASP A 2 24.20 11.03 -12.33
C ASP A 2 22.84 11.74 -12.45
N ASN A 3 22.87 13.00 -12.89
CA ASN A 3 21.68 13.82 -12.98
C ASN A 3 20.60 13.23 -13.92
N ALA A 4 21.03 12.52 -14.97
CA ALA A 4 20.11 11.91 -15.93
C ALA A 4 19.35 10.74 -15.30
N LYS A 5 20.03 9.90 -14.52
CA LYS A 5 19.42 8.78 -13.80
C LYS A 5 18.45 9.27 -12.73
N ILE A 6 18.87 10.24 -11.92
CA ILE A 6 18.02 10.84 -10.86
C ILE A 6 16.79 11.51 -11.50
N GLY A 7 16.98 12.28 -12.56
CA GLY A 7 15.88 12.94 -13.27
C GLY A 7 14.87 11.95 -13.86
N LYS A 8 15.35 10.87 -14.47
CA LYS A 8 14.52 9.79 -14.99
C LYS A 8 13.74 9.09 -13.89
N LEU A 9 14.36 8.87 -12.72
CA LEU A 9 13.69 8.29 -11.56
C LEU A 9 12.58 9.21 -11.04
N ILE A 10 12.86 10.50 -10.84
CA ILE A 10 11.87 11.50 -10.42
C ILE A 10 10.69 11.56 -11.41
N TYR A 11 10.95 11.56 -12.72
CA TYR A 11 9.91 11.49 -13.75
C TYR A 11 9.01 10.27 -13.59
N ASN A 12 9.59 9.08 -13.43
CA ASN A 12 8.84 7.83 -13.28
C ASN A 12 8.00 7.83 -11.99
N LEU A 13 8.57 8.28 -10.87
CA LEU A 13 7.87 8.39 -9.60
C LEU A 13 6.67 9.34 -9.68
N ARG A 14 6.86 10.52 -10.30
CA ARG A 14 5.78 11.48 -10.53
C ARG A 14 4.67 10.91 -11.41
N LYS A 15 5.04 10.24 -12.51
CA LYS A 15 4.05 9.62 -13.42
C LYS A 15 3.27 8.50 -12.73
N ASN A 16 3.93 7.68 -11.92
CA ASN A 16 3.27 6.65 -11.13
C ASN A 16 2.30 7.24 -10.08
N ALA A 17 2.63 8.40 -9.53
CA ALA A 17 1.76 9.16 -8.64
C ALA A 17 0.67 9.95 -9.38
N LYS A 18 0.60 9.87 -10.74
CA LYS A 18 -0.36 10.58 -11.59
C LYS A 18 -0.33 12.11 -11.43
N LEU A 19 0.83 12.68 -11.08
CA LEU A 19 1.01 14.12 -10.89
C LEU A 19 1.52 14.79 -12.17
N THR A 20 1.11 16.05 -12.38
CA THR A 20 1.76 16.96 -13.36
C THR A 20 3.06 17.52 -12.78
N GLN A 21 3.93 18.10 -13.63
CA GLN A 21 5.15 18.78 -13.15
C GLN A 21 4.81 19.94 -12.20
N ASN A 22 3.75 20.69 -12.52
CA ASN A 22 3.30 21.80 -11.68
C ASN A 22 2.82 21.34 -10.32
N GLN A 23 2.01 20.27 -10.26
CA GLN A 23 1.52 19.70 -9.00
C GLN A 23 2.66 19.17 -8.12
N LEU A 24 3.68 18.56 -8.71
CA LEU A 24 4.87 18.14 -7.94
C LEU A 24 5.65 19.36 -7.44
N ALA A 25 5.80 20.38 -8.28
CA ALA A 25 6.49 21.62 -7.94
C ALA A 25 5.83 22.34 -6.75
N GLU A 26 4.49 22.44 -6.74
CA GLU A 26 3.71 23.00 -5.64
C GLU A 26 3.94 22.23 -4.33
N LYS A 27 3.94 20.88 -4.39
CA LYS A 27 4.14 20.03 -3.21
C LYS A 27 5.55 20.12 -2.63
N LEU A 28 6.53 20.40 -3.46
CA LEU A 28 7.94 20.54 -3.06
C LEU A 28 8.37 22.00 -2.87
N ASN A 29 7.43 22.95 -3.01
CA ASN A 29 7.66 24.38 -2.92
C ASN A 29 8.79 24.87 -3.85
N VAL A 30 8.80 24.40 -5.10
CA VAL A 30 9.76 24.76 -6.15
C VAL A 30 9.03 25.21 -7.42
N SER A 31 9.76 25.70 -8.42
CA SER A 31 9.16 26.02 -9.71
C SER A 31 8.96 24.79 -10.59
N ASP A 32 7.93 24.81 -11.44
CA ASP A 32 7.68 23.79 -12.47
C ASP A 32 8.87 23.64 -13.44
N LYS A 33 9.55 24.75 -13.73
CA LYS A 33 10.78 24.80 -14.53
C LYS A 33 11.92 24.03 -13.88
N ALA A 34 12.02 24.05 -12.54
CA ALA A 34 13.01 23.27 -11.81
C ALA A 34 12.72 21.76 -11.95
N VAL A 35 11.49 21.34 -11.71
CA VAL A 35 11.08 19.93 -11.90
C VAL A 35 11.33 19.47 -13.34
N SER A 36 10.94 20.26 -14.33
CA SER A 36 11.18 19.97 -15.74
C SER A 36 12.67 19.86 -16.08
N LYS A 37 13.51 20.70 -15.47
CA LYS A 37 14.98 20.67 -15.64
C LYS A 37 15.58 19.40 -15.06
N TRP A 38 15.13 18.97 -13.87
CA TRP A 38 15.57 17.74 -13.25
C TRP A 38 15.20 16.52 -14.08
N GLU A 39 13.94 16.43 -14.50
CA GLU A 39 13.44 15.27 -15.27
C GLU A 39 14.14 15.09 -16.62
N ARG A 40 14.63 16.18 -17.21
CA ARG A 40 15.43 16.15 -18.44
C ARG A 40 16.92 15.91 -18.23
N GLY A 41 17.35 15.79 -16.97
CA GLY A 41 18.77 15.59 -16.62
C GLY A 41 19.65 16.83 -16.73
N PHE A 42 19.06 18.03 -16.96
CA PHE A 42 19.79 19.30 -17.07
C PHE A 42 20.12 19.96 -15.72
N GLY A 43 19.85 19.26 -14.64
CA GLY A 43 20.15 19.65 -13.28
C GLY A 43 19.71 18.59 -12.29
N CYS A 44 20.05 18.79 -11.03
CA CYS A 44 19.65 17.95 -9.91
C CYS A 44 18.92 18.80 -8.89
N PRO A 45 17.98 18.23 -8.11
CA PRO A 45 17.47 18.89 -6.91
C PRO A 45 18.62 19.27 -5.98
N ASP A 46 18.43 20.35 -5.23
CA ASP A 46 19.35 20.69 -4.15
C ASP A 46 19.44 19.56 -3.15
N ILE A 47 20.62 19.38 -2.53
CA ILE A 47 20.87 18.30 -1.60
C ILE A 47 19.94 18.34 -0.38
N SER A 48 19.55 19.54 0.03
CA SER A 48 18.60 19.77 1.11
C SER A 48 17.17 19.32 0.77
N LEU A 49 16.82 19.31 -0.52
CA LEU A 49 15.49 18.92 -1.01
C LEU A 49 15.36 17.41 -1.25
N LEU A 50 16.47 16.71 -1.41
CA LEU A 50 16.45 15.27 -1.69
C LEU A 50 15.74 14.45 -0.60
N PRO A 51 15.90 14.71 0.71
CA PRO A 51 15.14 14.02 1.75
C PRO A 51 13.63 14.25 1.66
N GLU A 52 13.19 15.44 1.27
CA GLU A 52 11.77 15.76 1.09
C GLU A 52 11.19 15.02 -0.11
N ILE A 53 11.93 14.97 -1.22
CA ILE A 53 11.55 14.20 -2.41
C ILE A 53 11.46 12.70 -2.08
N ALA A 54 12.46 12.17 -1.36
CA ALA A 54 12.49 10.78 -0.94
C ALA A 54 11.28 10.44 -0.04
N LYS A 55 10.98 11.32 0.93
CA LYS A 55 9.82 11.19 1.81
C LYS A 55 8.51 11.28 1.03
N PHE A 56 8.39 12.25 0.13
CA PHE A 56 7.18 12.45 -0.67
C PHE A 56 6.85 11.24 -1.53
N PHE A 57 7.85 10.66 -2.20
CA PHE A 57 7.66 9.47 -3.03
C PHE A 57 7.80 8.15 -2.28
N GLN A 58 8.05 8.19 -0.96
CA GLN A 58 8.25 7.01 -0.12
C GLN A 58 9.34 6.07 -0.66
N VAL A 59 10.43 6.65 -1.14
CA VAL A 59 11.64 5.94 -1.55
C VAL A 59 12.77 6.26 -0.58
N ASP A 60 13.74 5.35 -0.45
CA ASP A 60 14.91 5.65 0.35
C ASP A 60 15.82 6.65 -0.38
N LEU A 61 16.51 7.47 0.42
CA LEU A 61 17.38 8.52 -0.09
C LEU A 61 18.52 7.97 -0.94
N GLU A 62 19.05 6.81 -0.61
CA GLU A 62 20.15 6.17 -1.34
C GLU A 62 19.72 5.75 -2.74
N SER A 63 18.54 5.15 -2.89
CA SER A 63 17.94 4.82 -4.19
C SER A 63 17.70 6.08 -5.04
N LEU A 64 17.24 7.17 -4.41
CA LEU A 64 17.04 8.44 -5.11
C LEU A 64 18.38 9.00 -5.61
N LEU A 65 19.43 8.95 -4.79
CA LEU A 65 20.78 9.41 -5.12
C LEU A 65 21.46 8.56 -6.22
N LYS A 66 21.22 7.26 -6.23
CA LYS A 66 21.68 6.35 -7.27
C LYS A 66 20.91 6.54 -8.59
N GLY A 67 19.71 7.15 -8.52
CA GLY A 67 18.81 7.31 -9.67
C GLY A 67 18.19 5.99 -10.12
N GLU A 68 18.22 4.99 -9.29
CA GLU A 68 17.69 3.65 -9.52
C GLU A 68 16.94 3.22 -8.25
N LEU A 69 15.70 2.77 -8.40
CA LEU A 69 15.07 2.01 -7.32
C LEU A 69 15.84 0.70 -7.24
N GLU A 70 16.60 0.50 -6.17
CA GLU A 70 17.13 -0.82 -5.93
C GLU A 70 15.95 -1.79 -5.97
N ASN A 71 16.02 -2.76 -6.86
CA ASN A 71 15.14 -3.91 -6.85
C ASN A 71 15.50 -4.74 -5.60
N ARG A 72 15.17 -4.22 -4.40
CA ARG A 72 15.21 -5.03 -3.17
C ARG A 72 14.30 -6.25 -3.26
N ASP A 73 13.47 -6.28 -4.32
CA ASP A 73 12.64 -7.42 -4.70
C ASP A 73 13.43 -8.69 -5.08
N VAL A 74 14.70 -8.56 -5.45
CA VAL A 74 15.54 -9.74 -5.82
C VAL A 74 15.86 -10.60 -4.60
N LEU A 75 15.77 -10.04 -3.39
CA LEU A 75 15.99 -10.77 -2.13
C LEU A 75 14.70 -10.98 -1.32
N GLY A 76 13.52 -10.80 -1.91
CA GLY A 76 12.23 -11.09 -1.25
C GLY A 76 11.83 -10.15 -0.12
N GLY A 77 12.41 -8.92 -0.06
CA GLY A 77 12.27 -8.03 1.08
C GLY A 77 11.14 -6.98 1.02
N ASN A 78 10.47 -6.80 -0.10
CA ASN A 78 9.42 -5.77 -0.19
C ASN A 78 8.03 -6.35 0.00
N MET A 79 7.44 -6.14 1.18
CA MET A 79 6.11 -6.63 1.50
C MET A 79 4.98 -5.94 0.69
N LYS A 80 5.24 -4.83 -0.01
CA LYS A 80 4.22 -4.16 -0.86
C LYS A 80 3.63 -5.08 -1.93
N LYS A 81 4.36 -6.14 -2.33
CA LYS A 81 3.92 -7.15 -3.30
C LYS A 81 3.35 -8.42 -2.66
N LEU A 82 3.12 -8.40 -1.36
CA LEU A 82 2.59 -9.55 -0.61
C LEU A 82 1.33 -10.10 -1.30
N LYS A 83 1.33 -11.41 -1.47
CA LYS A 83 0.18 -12.17 -2.01
C LYS A 83 -0.55 -12.83 -0.86
N PHE A 84 -1.88 -12.79 -0.92
CA PHE A 84 -2.75 -13.49 0.01
C PHE A 84 -3.34 -14.71 -0.69
N TYR A 85 -3.42 -15.79 0.05
CA TYR A 85 -4.04 -17.05 -0.35
C TYR A 85 -4.99 -17.50 0.76
N VAL A 86 -6.22 -17.86 0.41
CA VAL A 86 -7.20 -18.34 1.37
C VAL A 86 -7.72 -19.70 0.93
N CYS A 87 -7.70 -20.65 1.83
CA CYS A 87 -8.30 -21.95 1.62
C CYS A 87 -9.82 -21.88 1.81
N GLN A 88 -10.57 -22.19 0.78
CA GLN A 88 -12.04 -22.15 0.84
C GLN A 88 -12.63 -23.19 1.81
N ASN A 89 -11.89 -24.28 2.08
CA ASN A 89 -12.35 -25.35 2.96
C ASN A 89 -12.12 -25.01 4.44
N CYS A 90 -10.88 -24.74 4.84
CA CYS A 90 -10.53 -24.52 6.25
C CYS A 90 -10.33 -23.04 6.62
N LYS A 91 -10.55 -22.12 5.67
CA LYS A 91 -10.38 -20.67 5.85
C LYS A 91 -8.98 -20.27 6.35
N ASN A 92 -7.97 -21.13 6.12
CA ASN A 92 -6.58 -20.81 6.42
C ASN A 92 -6.09 -19.68 5.52
N VAL A 93 -5.41 -18.71 6.12
CA VAL A 93 -4.81 -17.56 5.43
C VAL A 93 -3.31 -17.79 5.34
N ILE A 94 -2.77 -17.75 4.14
CA ILE A 94 -1.35 -17.92 3.86
C ILE A 94 -0.89 -16.69 3.07
N THR A 95 0.28 -16.18 3.39
CA THR A 95 0.88 -15.05 2.68
C THR A 95 2.22 -15.44 2.07
N SER A 96 2.56 -14.85 0.94
CA SER A 96 3.86 -15.03 0.28
C SER A 96 4.31 -13.74 -0.38
N MET A 97 5.61 -13.49 -0.37
CA MET A 97 6.21 -12.33 -1.03
C MET A 97 6.22 -12.47 -2.57
N THR A 98 6.15 -13.69 -3.05
CA THR A 98 6.19 -14.02 -4.49
C THR A 98 5.04 -14.94 -4.85
N GLU A 99 4.76 -15.05 -6.17
CA GLU A 99 3.84 -16.07 -6.65
C GLU A 99 4.46 -17.46 -6.38
N THR A 100 3.73 -18.31 -5.68
CA THR A 100 4.22 -19.64 -5.30
C THR A 100 3.13 -20.68 -5.37
N ASN A 101 3.53 -21.95 -5.50
CA ASN A 101 2.62 -23.09 -5.50
C ASN A 101 2.29 -23.49 -4.06
N ILE A 102 1.09 -23.13 -3.61
CA ILE A 102 0.60 -23.46 -2.29
C ILE A 102 -0.54 -24.46 -2.41
N THR A 103 -0.52 -25.49 -1.54
CA THR A 103 -1.59 -26.47 -1.44
C THR A 103 -2.14 -26.47 -0.02
N CYS A 104 -3.46 -26.43 0.14
CA CYS A 104 -4.13 -26.57 1.42
C CYS A 104 -5.39 -27.43 1.26
N CYS A 105 -5.65 -28.31 2.22
CA CYS A 105 -6.77 -29.29 2.18
C CYS A 105 -6.86 -30.06 0.85
N GLY A 106 -5.70 -30.46 0.29
CA GLY A 106 -5.61 -31.21 -0.96
C GLY A 106 -5.87 -30.39 -2.24
N LYS A 107 -6.10 -29.09 -2.13
CA LYS A 107 -6.37 -28.19 -3.28
C LYS A 107 -5.25 -27.18 -3.46
N LYS A 108 -4.85 -26.93 -4.71
CA LYS A 108 -3.93 -25.86 -5.06
C LYS A 108 -4.64 -24.52 -4.89
N LEU A 109 -4.01 -23.63 -4.13
CA LEU A 109 -4.51 -22.27 -3.93
C LEU A 109 -3.97 -21.33 -5.01
N LYS A 110 -4.80 -20.37 -5.39
CA LYS A 110 -4.41 -19.24 -6.26
C LYS A 110 -4.27 -18.00 -5.40
N SER A 111 -3.33 -17.12 -5.77
CA SER A 111 -3.24 -15.81 -5.16
C SER A 111 -4.53 -15.02 -5.36
N LEU A 112 -4.98 -14.33 -4.32
CA LEU A 112 -6.17 -13.50 -4.40
C LEU A 112 -5.87 -12.24 -5.22
N LYS A 113 -6.82 -11.86 -6.08
CA LYS A 113 -6.80 -10.59 -6.79
C LYS A 113 -7.47 -9.54 -5.93
N VAL A 114 -6.81 -8.39 -5.78
CA VAL A 114 -7.38 -7.25 -5.07
C VAL A 114 -8.43 -6.57 -5.93
N GLN A 115 -9.57 -6.27 -5.32
CA GLN A 115 -10.68 -5.54 -5.91
C GLN A 115 -10.84 -4.19 -5.21
N ASN A 116 -11.46 -3.22 -5.89
CA ASN A 116 -11.86 -1.99 -5.26
C ASN A 116 -13.07 -2.24 -4.34
N SER A 117 -13.12 -1.52 -3.22
CA SER A 117 -14.24 -1.60 -2.30
C SER A 117 -15.55 -1.18 -2.99
N THR A 118 -16.60 -1.95 -2.80
CA THR A 118 -17.97 -1.63 -3.21
C THR A 118 -18.75 -1.07 -2.03
N GLU A 119 -19.90 -0.42 -2.28
CA GLU A 119 -20.73 0.16 -1.20
C GLU A 119 -21.10 -0.87 -0.13
N SER A 120 -21.42 -2.11 -0.54
CA SER A 120 -21.78 -3.20 0.37
C SER A 120 -20.60 -3.73 1.22
N HIS A 121 -19.37 -3.37 0.86
CA HIS A 121 -18.14 -3.82 1.52
C HIS A 121 -17.34 -2.68 2.13
N GLN A 122 -17.94 -1.49 2.28
CA GLN A 122 -17.24 -0.37 2.88
C GLN A 122 -16.94 -0.62 4.35
N LEU A 123 -15.69 -0.33 4.73
CA LEU A 123 -15.27 -0.25 6.12
C LEU A 123 -15.45 1.18 6.62
N LYS A 124 -16.03 1.34 7.79
CA LYS A 124 -16.01 2.60 8.55
C LYS A 124 -14.73 2.63 9.36
N ILE A 125 -13.95 3.69 9.20
CA ILE A 125 -12.66 3.83 9.85
C ILE A 125 -12.67 5.13 10.63
N GLU A 126 -12.48 5.02 11.93
CA GLU A 126 -12.44 6.15 12.85
C GLU A 126 -11.05 6.18 13.52
N LYS A 127 -10.52 7.38 13.73
CA LYS A 127 -9.29 7.58 14.49
C LYS A 127 -9.67 7.77 15.95
N ILE A 128 -9.22 6.84 16.79
CA ILE A 128 -9.40 6.92 18.25
C ILE A 128 -8.00 6.92 18.87
N GLU A 129 -7.60 8.06 19.42
CA GLU A 129 -6.26 8.27 19.96
C GLU A 129 -5.16 7.96 18.93
N ASN A 130 -4.38 6.90 19.16
CA ASN A 130 -3.30 6.44 18.29
C ASN A 130 -3.65 5.16 17.51
N GLU A 131 -4.93 4.84 17.39
CA GLU A 131 -5.41 3.64 16.71
C GLU A 131 -6.49 3.97 15.69
N PHE A 132 -6.59 3.15 14.66
CA PHE A 132 -7.77 3.06 13.82
C PHE A 132 -8.75 2.10 14.44
N PHE A 133 -9.98 2.56 14.65
CA PHE A 133 -11.12 1.72 14.97
C PHE A 133 -11.90 1.45 13.69
N ILE A 134 -12.01 0.20 13.33
CA ILE A 134 -12.57 -0.26 12.06
C ILE A 134 -13.84 -1.04 12.34
N THR A 135 -14.93 -0.63 11.71
CA THR A 135 -16.24 -1.28 11.77
C THR A 135 -16.79 -1.46 10.35
N THR A 136 -17.89 -2.18 10.22
CA THR A 136 -18.59 -2.37 8.95
C THR A 136 -20.08 -2.62 9.17
N GLU A 137 -20.87 -2.34 8.14
CA GLU A 137 -22.27 -2.78 8.04
C GLU A 137 -22.41 -4.10 7.26
N HIS A 138 -21.29 -4.69 6.81
CA HIS A 138 -21.27 -5.95 6.10
C HIS A 138 -21.84 -7.08 6.97
N PRO A 139 -22.73 -7.94 6.44
CA PRO A 139 -23.29 -9.06 7.19
C PRO A 139 -22.20 -10.05 7.58
N MET A 140 -22.11 -10.36 8.89
CA MET A 140 -21.13 -11.30 9.44
C MET A 140 -21.79 -12.67 9.67
N LYS A 141 -22.43 -13.23 8.62
CA LYS A 141 -23.12 -14.55 8.66
C LYS A 141 -22.10 -15.69 8.54
N ARG A 142 -22.49 -16.91 8.92
CA ARG A 142 -21.60 -18.10 8.89
C ARG A 142 -20.89 -18.34 7.57
N GLU A 143 -21.58 -18.14 6.47
CA GLU A 143 -21.04 -18.41 5.14
C GLU A 143 -20.50 -17.15 4.46
N HIS A 144 -21.07 -15.98 4.78
CA HIS A 144 -20.73 -14.69 4.20
C HIS A 144 -20.27 -13.71 5.28
N PHE A 145 -18.96 -13.56 5.47
CA PHE A 145 -18.36 -12.68 6.46
C PHE A 145 -16.96 -12.21 6.04
N ILE A 146 -16.51 -11.13 6.64
CA ILE A 146 -15.12 -10.68 6.49
C ILE A 146 -14.26 -11.51 7.44
N SER A 147 -13.38 -12.35 6.89
CA SER A 147 -12.61 -13.33 7.66
C SER A 147 -11.27 -12.80 8.16
N PHE A 148 -10.77 -11.71 7.60
CA PHE A 148 -9.63 -10.98 8.14
C PHE A 148 -9.60 -9.53 7.66
N VAL A 149 -8.94 -8.70 8.45
CA VAL A 149 -8.48 -7.35 8.10
C VAL A 149 -6.97 -7.33 8.26
N ALA A 150 -6.26 -6.72 7.31
CA ALA A 150 -4.81 -6.70 7.30
C ALA A 150 -4.27 -5.31 6.91
N LEU A 151 -3.43 -4.74 7.77
CA LEU A 151 -2.68 -3.51 7.49
C LEU A 151 -1.28 -3.91 7.00
N LEU A 152 -0.96 -3.52 5.77
CA LEU A 152 0.28 -3.86 5.10
C LEU A 152 1.10 -2.59 4.79
N THR A 153 2.32 -2.55 5.28
CA THR A 153 3.33 -1.54 4.93
C THR A 153 4.41 -2.14 4.01
N GLY A 154 5.55 -1.44 3.87
CA GLY A 154 6.71 -1.96 3.13
C GLY A 154 7.45 -3.10 3.84
N ASP A 155 7.29 -3.21 5.15
CA ASP A 155 8.06 -4.09 6.04
C ASP A 155 7.21 -4.80 7.10
N THR A 156 5.95 -4.41 7.28
CA THR A 156 5.09 -4.89 8.37
C THR A 156 3.75 -5.36 7.83
N LEU A 157 3.30 -6.51 8.31
CA LEU A 157 1.94 -7.00 8.12
C LEU A 157 1.29 -7.21 9.50
N ILE A 158 0.20 -6.50 9.76
CA ILE A 158 -0.65 -6.73 10.94
C ILE A 158 -1.96 -7.31 10.43
N LEU A 159 -2.21 -8.58 10.75
CA LEU A 159 -3.41 -9.30 10.33
C LEU A 159 -4.26 -9.66 11.56
N LYS A 160 -5.52 -9.25 11.52
CA LYS A 160 -6.54 -9.63 12.50
C LYS A 160 -7.51 -10.59 11.84
N LYS A 161 -7.56 -11.82 12.34
CA LYS A 161 -8.53 -12.82 11.90
C LYS A 161 -9.87 -12.54 12.57
N LEU A 162 -10.95 -12.71 11.80
CA LEU A 162 -12.32 -12.48 12.24
C LEU A 162 -13.13 -13.78 12.09
N TYR A 163 -14.25 -13.84 12.80
CA TYR A 163 -15.11 -15.00 12.85
C TYR A 163 -16.55 -14.60 12.51
N PRO A 164 -17.34 -15.54 11.95
CA PRO A 164 -18.74 -15.28 11.68
C PRO A 164 -19.53 -15.04 12.97
N GLU A 165 -20.67 -14.38 12.83
CA GLU A 165 -21.62 -14.08 13.92
C GLU A 165 -21.08 -13.13 15.00
N TRP A 166 -19.89 -12.53 14.77
CA TRP A 166 -19.30 -11.51 15.61
C TRP A 166 -19.24 -10.19 14.85
N ASP A 167 -19.61 -9.11 15.48
CA ASP A 167 -19.44 -7.79 14.88
C ASP A 167 -17.99 -7.50 14.55
N LEU A 168 -17.74 -6.95 13.38
CA LEU A 168 -16.41 -6.51 13.02
C LEU A 168 -16.06 -5.26 13.81
N GLN A 169 -15.20 -5.42 14.79
CA GLN A 169 -14.60 -4.36 15.59
C GLN A 169 -13.10 -4.62 15.68
N VAL A 170 -12.33 -3.90 14.88
CA VAL A 170 -10.88 -4.10 14.79
C VAL A 170 -10.15 -2.82 15.16
N ARG A 171 -9.17 -2.93 16.04
CA ARG A 171 -8.22 -1.85 16.35
C ARG A 171 -6.88 -2.17 15.71
N LEU A 172 -6.34 -1.20 14.95
CA LEU A 172 -5.03 -1.26 14.33
C LEU A 172 -4.24 0.00 14.65
N PRO A 173 -2.92 -0.09 14.85
CA PRO A 173 -2.10 1.08 15.08
C PRO A 173 -2.11 2.00 13.86
N ILE A 174 -2.02 3.30 14.10
CA ILE A 174 -1.79 4.30 13.05
C ILE A 174 -0.33 4.20 12.65
N LEU A 175 -0.09 3.77 11.41
CA LEU A 175 1.24 3.75 10.81
C LEU A 175 1.33 4.90 9.78
N PRO A 176 2.52 5.45 9.52
CA PRO A 176 2.66 6.63 8.65
C PRO A 176 2.36 6.34 7.17
N TYR A 177 2.27 5.07 6.78
CA TYR A 177 1.93 4.61 5.42
C TYR A 177 1.43 3.17 5.47
N GLY A 178 0.72 2.74 4.45
CA GLY A 178 0.25 1.37 4.32
C GLY A 178 -1.04 1.25 3.52
N LYS A 179 -1.46 0.01 3.31
CA LYS A 179 -2.71 -0.35 2.66
C LYS A 179 -3.53 -1.22 3.59
N LEU A 180 -4.81 -0.92 3.68
CA LEU A 180 -5.75 -1.73 4.43
C LEU A 180 -6.46 -2.70 3.50
N PHE A 181 -6.22 -3.99 3.72
CA PHE A 181 -6.87 -5.08 3.01
C PHE A 181 -7.87 -5.77 3.92
N TYR A 182 -8.91 -6.35 3.32
CA TYR A 182 -9.86 -7.21 4.02
C TYR A 182 -10.44 -8.23 3.04
N PHE A 183 -10.81 -9.39 3.55
CA PHE A 183 -11.27 -10.49 2.73
C PHE A 183 -12.65 -10.95 3.14
N CYS A 184 -13.62 -10.83 2.21
CA CYS A 184 -14.94 -11.42 2.31
C CYS A 184 -14.90 -12.86 1.78
N THR A 185 -15.54 -13.79 2.48
CA THR A 185 -15.52 -15.21 2.13
C THR A 185 -16.19 -15.54 0.79
N GLU A 186 -17.14 -14.71 0.34
CA GLU A 186 -17.83 -14.85 -0.94
C GLU A 186 -17.23 -13.95 -2.01
N ASP A 187 -17.01 -12.66 -1.71
CA ASP A 187 -16.73 -11.64 -2.72
C ASP A 187 -15.24 -11.40 -2.96
N GLY A 188 -14.37 -11.93 -2.07
CA GLY A 188 -12.92 -11.91 -2.30
C GLY A 188 -12.16 -10.84 -1.51
N LEU A 189 -10.99 -10.44 -2.05
CA LEU A 189 -10.05 -9.53 -1.38
C LEU A 189 -10.25 -8.09 -1.85
N PHE A 190 -10.45 -7.19 -0.91
CA PHE A 190 -10.62 -5.76 -1.16
C PHE A 190 -9.46 -4.95 -0.56
N CYS A 191 -9.25 -3.77 -1.12
CA CYS A 191 -8.39 -2.74 -0.54
C CYS A 191 -9.27 -1.51 -0.23
N SER A 192 -9.36 -1.14 1.05
CA SER A 192 -10.20 -0.02 1.48
C SER A 192 -9.52 1.32 1.23
N PHE A 193 -8.23 1.45 1.56
CA PHE A 193 -7.47 2.67 1.33
C PHE A 193 -5.98 2.40 1.11
N ASP A 194 -5.34 3.34 0.43
CA ASP A 194 -3.91 3.59 0.49
C ASP A 194 -3.70 4.83 1.36
N TYR A 195 -2.81 4.79 2.31
CA TYR A 195 -2.52 5.91 3.23
C TYR A 195 -2.26 7.24 2.51
N ALA A 196 -1.72 7.16 1.29
CA ALA A 196 -1.53 8.34 0.43
C ALA A 196 -2.85 9.01 -0.02
N GLN A 197 -4.00 8.37 0.20
CA GLN A 197 -5.32 8.85 -0.19
C GLN A 197 -6.21 9.24 1.00
N LEU A 198 -5.73 9.08 2.23
CA LEU A 198 -6.48 9.50 3.41
C LEU A 198 -6.58 11.04 3.44
N PRO A 199 -7.78 11.59 3.71
CA PRO A 199 -7.94 13.02 3.91
C PRO A 199 -6.98 13.52 4.99
N ALA A 200 -6.52 14.78 4.86
CA ALA A 200 -5.58 15.42 5.79
C ALA A 200 -6.04 15.41 7.28
N LEU A 201 -7.30 15.10 7.55
CA LEU A 201 -7.87 14.93 8.89
C LEU A 201 -7.32 13.69 9.64
N TYR A 202 -6.64 12.79 8.94
CA TYR A 202 -6.09 11.54 9.49
C TYR A 202 -4.56 11.47 9.44
N GLN A 203 -3.89 12.53 8.96
CA GLN A 203 -2.41 12.64 8.90
C GLN A 203 -1.85 13.31 10.16
#